data_ccf400699831b913a76b60f172f9282d
#
_entry.id   ccf400699831b913a76b60f172f9282d
#
_cell.length_a   1.000
_cell.length_b   1.000
_cell.length_c   1.000
_cell.angle_alpha   90.00
_cell.angle_beta   90.00
_cell.angle_gamma   90.00
#
_symmetry.space_group_name_H-M   'P 1'
#
loop_
_entity.id
_entity.type
_entity.pdbx_description
1 polymer ?
#
loop_
_entity_poly.entity_id
_entity_poly.type
_entity_poly.pdbx_seq_one_letter_code
_entity_poly.pdbx_strand_id
1 'polypeptide(L)'
;MTEEAVAILKRQKEKIKEIKVINMQFKEFVFLCRKGEPTKNSAYDTSLLKLCDKAGIERFSMHVLRHTMATRCIERGMRPKTLQVILGHANADITMNRYVHVTEDGKFKEVERIESALKIV
;
A
#
# COMPACT_ATOMS: atom_id res chain seq x y z
N MET A 1 -6.20 5.56 9.91
CA MET A 1 -6.48 4.22 9.36
C MET A 1 -7.98 4.13 9.11
N THR A 2 -8.41 3.53 8.00
CA THR A 2 -9.85 3.35 7.74
C THR A 2 -10.43 2.28 8.66
N GLU A 3 -11.73 2.33 8.92
CA GLU A 3 -12.41 1.33 9.76
C GLU A 3 -12.28 -0.08 9.20
N GLU A 4 -12.32 -0.23 7.87
CA GLU A 4 -12.11 -1.51 7.18
C GLU A 4 -10.70 -2.06 7.42
N ALA A 5 -9.67 -1.21 7.35
CA ALA A 5 -8.28 -1.61 7.64
C ALA A 5 -8.12 -2.07 9.09
N VAL A 6 -8.76 -1.38 10.04
CA VAL A 6 -8.78 -1.77 11.46
C VAL A 6 -9.47 -3.12 11.63
N ALA A 7 -10.59 -3.37 10.96
CA ALA A 7 -11.31 -4.64 11.03
C ALA A 7 -10.47 -5.81 10.48
N ILE A 8 -9.74 -5.59 9.37
CA ILE A 8 -8.83 -6.57 8.77
C ILE A 8 -7.69 -6.90 9.75
N LEU A 9 -7.07 -5.88 10.36
CA LEU A 9 -5.97 -6.07 11.30
C LEU A 9 -6.43 -6.79 12.59
N LYS A 10 -7.63 -6.50 13.08
CA LYS A 10 -8.22 -7.23 14.22
C LYS A 10 -8.38 -8.72 13.89
N ARG A 11 -8.94 -9.05 12.72
CA ARG A 11 -9.05 -10.46 12.27
C ARG A 11 -7.70 -11.13 12.11
N GLN A 12 -6.70 -10.41 11.62
CA GLN A 12 -5.34 -10.93 11.51
C GLN A 12 -4.71 -11.19 12.88
N LYS A 13 -4.95 -10.33 13.85
CA LYS A 13 -4.49 -10.52 15.24
C LYS A 13 -5.06 -11.80 15.87
N GLU A 14 -6.33 -12.10 15.62
CA GLU A 14 -6.92 -13.37 16.11
C GLU A 14 -6.27 -14.58 15.44
N LYS A 15 -6.03 -14.54 14.12
CA LYS A 15 -5.33 -15.63 13.41
C LYS A 15 -3.90 -15.87 13.91
N ILE A 16 -3.19 -14.84 14.34
CA ILE A 16 -1.84 -14.98 14.92
C ILE A 16 -1.87 -15.78 16.22
N LYS A 17 -2.94 -15.68 17.01
CA LYS A 17 -3.09 -16.45 18.25
C LYS A 17 -3.16 -17.97 18.01
N GLU A 18 -3.55 -18.41 16.83
CA GLU A 18 -3.60 -19.82 16.43
C GLU A 18 -2.22 -20.40 16.10
N ILE A 19 -1.19 -19.54 15.96
CA ILE A 19 0.17 -19.97 15.64
C ILE A 19 0.83 -20.48 16.92
N LYS A 20 1.16 -21.78 16.94
CA LYS A 20 1.69 -22.46 18.13
C LYS A 20 3.08 -22.00 18.55
N VAL A 21 3.91 -21.62 17.59
CA VAL A 21 5.30 -21.20 17.84
C VAL A 21 5.58 -19.94 17.00
N ILE A 22 5.98 -18.87 17.66
CA ILE A 22 6.43 -17.63 17.01
C ILE A 22 7.86 -17.38 17.45
N ASN A 23 8.76 -17.21 16.47
CA ASN A 23 10.12 -16.82 16.77
C ASN A 23 10.12 -15.39 17.36
N MET A 24 10.80 -15.20 18.49
CA MET A 24 10.82 -13.93 19.23
C MET A 24 11.25 -12.73 18.39
N GLN A 25 12.13 -12.92 17.40
CA GLN A 25 12.56 -11.88 16.49
C GLN A 25 11.43 -11.37 15.56
N PHE A 26 10.35 -12.16 15.37
CA PHE A 26 9.21 -11.81 14.50
C PHE A 26 7.94 -11.47 15.27
N LYS A 27 8.03 -11.34 16.58
CA LYS A 27 6.89 -11.08 17.47
C LYS A 27 6.08 -9.84 17.07
N GLU A 28 6.75 -8.82 16.52
CA GLU A 28 6.14 -7.56 16.10
C GLU A 28 5.55 -7.60 14.66
N PHE A 29 5.72 -8.73 13.97
CA PHE A 29 5.20 -8.86 12.60
C PHE A 29 3.71 -9.14 12.59
N VAL A 30 2.97 -8.41 11.75
CA VAL A 30 1.52 -8.54 11.62
C VAL A 30 1.13 -9.74 10.77
N PHE A 31 1.96 -10.13 9.80
CA PHE A 31 1.67 -11.22 8.88
C PHE A 31 2.70 -12.33 8.99
N LEU A 32 2.32 -13.38 9.68
CA LEU A 32 3.13 -14.56 9.90
C LEU A 32 2.53 -15.79 9.19
N CYS A 33 3.37 -16.67 8.72
CA CYS A 33 2.98 -17.99 8.24
C CYS A 33 2.75 -18.95 9.44
N ARG A 34 2.24 -20.15 9.19
CA ARG A 34 1.98 -21.15 10.23
C ARG A 34 3.23 -21.59 11.02
N LYS A 35 4.43 -21.31 10.48
CA LYS A 35 5.70 -21.58 11.16
C LYS A 35 6.17 -20.45 12.09
N GLY A 36 5.39 -19.38 12.23
CA GLY A 36 5.74 -18.21 13.04
C GLY A 36 6.81 -17.31 12.42
N GLU A 37 7.01 -17.41 11.13
CA GLU A 37 7.93 -16.58 10.33
C GLU A 37 7.16 -15.60 9.44
N PRO A 38 7.77 -14.48 8.99
CA PRO A 38 7.13 -13.56 8.06
C PRO A 38 6.69 -14.27 6.78
N THR A 39 5.47 -14.00 6.34
CA THR A 39 4.95 -14.58 5.11
C THR A 39 5.70 -14.01 3.91
N LYS A 40 6.22 -14.89 3.06
CA LYS A 40 6.95 -14.50 1.84
C LYS A 40 6.00 -13.89 0.80
N ASN A 41 6.47 -12.88 0.05
CA ASN A 41 5.70 -12.23 -1.00
C ASN A 41 5.18 -13.23 -2.05
N SER A 42 5.99 -14.23 -2.41
CA SER A 42 5.60 -15.29 -3.35
C SER A 42 4.38 -16.10 -2.91
N ALA A 43 4.17 -16.28 -1.61
CA ALA A 43 3.00 -16.97 -1.09
C ALA A 43 1.72 -16.15 -1.29
N TYR A 44 1.81 -14.82 -1.12
CA TYR A 44 0.70 -13.92 -1.42
C TYR A 44 0.39 -13.88 -2.91
N ASP A 45 1.41 -13.76 -3.78
CA ASP A 45 1.23 -13.75 -5.22
C ASP A 45 0.59 -15.06 -5.70
N THR A 46 1.06 -16.22 -5.19
CA THR A 46 0.46 -17.52 -5.52
C THR A 46 -1.03 -17.59 -5.13
N SER A 47 -1.38 -17.07 -3.96
CA SER A 47 -2.77 -17.05 -3.50
C SER A 47 -3.63 -16.08 -4.32
N LEU A 48 -3.08 -14.92 -4.66
CA LEU A 48 -3.76 -13.92 -5.47
C LEU A 48 -4.02 -14.41 -6.89
N LEU A 49 -3.02 -15.06 -7.53
CA LEU A 49 -3.17 -15.64 -8.86
C LEU A 49 -4.29 -16.69 -8.91
N LYS A 50 -4.37 -17.57 -7.90
CA LYS A 50 -5.47 -18.54 -7.77
C LYS A 50 -6.85 -17.87 -7.66
N LEU A 51 -6.91 -16.72 -6.95
CA LEU A 51 -8.14 -15.95 -6.85
C LEU A 51 -8.52 -15.29 -8.17
N CYS A 52 -7.54 -14.75 -8.91
CA CYS A 52 -7.77 -14.20 -10.25
C CYS A 52 -8.32 -15.28 -11.20
N ASP A 53 -7.70 -16.47 -11.23
CA ASP A 53 -8.15 -17.59 -12.05
C ASP A 53 -9.59 -18.00 -11.70
N LYS A 54 -9.89 -18.11 -10.40
CA LYS A 54 -11.22 -18.48 -9.93
C LYS A 54 -12.28 -17.41 -10.28
N ALA A 55 -11.90 -16.14 -10.29
CA ALA A 55 -12.78 -15.02 -10.60
C ALA A 55 -12.88 -14.74 -12.11
N GLY A 56 -12.07 -15.40 -12.95
CA GLY A 56 -12.05 -15.17 -14.39
C GLY A 56 -11.54 -13.79 -14.79
N ILE A 57 -10.65 -13.21 -13.99
CA ILE A 57 -10.05 -11.89 -14.23
C ILE A 57 -8.58 -12.01 -14.58
N GLU A 58 -8.03 -10.98 -15.24
CA GLU A 58 -6.61 -10.91 -15.57
C GLU A 58 -5.73 -11.08 -14.32
N ARG A 59 -4.66 -11.87 -14.47
CA ARG A 59 -3.70 -12.12 -13.38
C ARG A 59 -2.87 -10.89 -13.07
N PHE A 60 -2.74 -10.57 -11.79
CA PHE A 60 -1.87 -9.49 -11.31
C PHE A 60 -1.19 -9.88 -9.99
N SER A 61 -0.09 -9.19 -9.67
CA SER A 61 0.69 -9.45 -8.45
C SER A 61 0.34 -8.49 -7.32
N MET A 62 0.77 -8.80 -6.10
CA MET A 62 0.69 -7.89 -4.95
C MET A 62 1.39 -6.56 -5.21
N HIS A 63 2.44 -6.57 -6.02
CA HIS A 63 3.14 -5.35 -6.42
C HIS A 63 2.27 -4.41 -7.25
N VAL A 64 1.44 -4.97 -8.16
CA VAL A 64 0.46 -4.20 -8.94
C VAL A 64 -0.58 -3.57 -8.04
N LEU A 65 -1.09 -4.29 -7.03
CA LEU A 65 -2.02 -3.72 -6.04
C LEU A 65 -1.39 -2.55 -5.27
N ARG A 66 -0.14 -2.71 -4.84
CA ARG A 66 0.61 -1.64 -4.16
C ARG A 66 0.76 -0.41 -5.06
N HIS A 67 1.09 -0.60 -6.33
CA HIS A 67 1.18 0.49 -7.31
C HIS A 67 -0.15 1.18 -7.54
N THR A 68 -1.21 0.40 -7.74
CA THR A 68 -2.56 0.93 -7.92
C THR A 68 -2.98 1.79 -6.73
N MET A 69 -2.76 1.30 -5.51
CA MET A 69 -3.06 2.06 -4.29
C MET A 69 -2.26 3.37 -4.25
N ALA A 70 -0.97 3.30 -4.52
CA ALA A 70 -0.09 4.47 -4.50
C ALA A 70 -0.52 5.53 -5.54
N THR A 71 -0.81 5.12 -6.77
CA THR A 71 -1.31 5.99 -7.83
C THR A 71 -2.63 6.65 -7.42
N ARG A 72 -3.59 5.88 -6.91
CA ARG A 72 -4.88 6.39 -6.44
C ARG A 72 -4.74 7.40 -5.29
N CYS A 73 -3.78 7.20 -4.39
CA CYS A 73 -3.49 8.15 -3.32
C CYS A 73 -2.98 9.49 -3.87
N ILE A 74 -2.05 9.45 -4.83
CA ILE A 74 -1.52 10.66 -5.47
C ILE A 74 -2.60 11.40 -6.27
N GLU A 75 -3.39 10.69 -7.09
CA GLU A 75 -4.50 11.25 -7.86
C GLU A 75 -5.53 11.97 -6.97
N ARG A 76 -5.69 11.51 -5.73
CA ARG A 76 -6.56 12.13 -4.72
C ARG A 76 -5.89 13.19 -3.86
N GLY A 77 -4.70 13.64 -4.24
CA GLY A 77 -3.99 14.75 -3.61
C GLY A 77 -3.14 14.37 -2.40
N MET A 78 -2.86 13.09 -2.17
CA MET A 78 -1.91 12.71 -1.12
C MET A 78 -0.51 13.20 -1.47
N ARG A 79 0.15 13.85 -0.52
CA ARG A 79 1.52 14.33 -0.71
C ARG A 79 2.48 13.14 -0.91
N PRO A 80 3.38 13.17 -1.93
CA PRO A 80 4.32 12.08 -2.19
C PRO A 80 5.17 11.69 -0.97
N LYS A 81 5.55 12.66 -0.14
CA LYS A 81 6.29 12.41 1.10
C LYS A 81 5.50 11.59 2.12
N THR A 82 4.22 11.87 2.26
CA THR A 82 3.31 11.09 3.12
C THR A 82 3.17 9.67 2.60
N LEU A 83 2.99 9.52 1.28
CA LEU A 83 2.90 8.22 0.64
C LEU A 83 4.18 7.40 0.81
N GLN A 84 5.36 8.04 0.68
CA GLN A 84 6.66 7.41 0.92
C GLN A 84 6.72 6.75 2.31
N VAL A 85 6.32 7.49 3.34
CA VAL A 85 6.30 6.99 4.73
C VAL A 85 5.34 5.81 4.87
N ILE A 86 4.12 5.90 4.32
CA ILE A 86 3.11 4.83 4.37
C ILE A 86 3.62 3.57 3.66
N LEU A 87 4.30 3.72 2.53
CA LEU A 87 4.86 2.60 1.76
C LEU A 87 6.14 2.02 2.37
N GLY A 88 6.73 2.68 3.37
CA GLY A 88 8.00 2.23 3.96
C GLY A 88 9.19 2.31 2.99
N HIS A 89 9.16 3.21 2.02
CA HIS A 89 10.27 3.39 1.09
C HIS A 89 11.40 4.14 1.77
N ALA A 90 12.58 3.52 1.87
CA ALA A 90 13.78 4.13 2.44
C ALA A 90 14.29 5.33 1.59
N ASN A 91 14.00 5.32 0.27
CA ASN A 91 14.44 6.36 -0.65
C ASN A 91 13.26 7.06 -1.33
N ALA A 92 13.24 8.40 -1.29
CA ALA A 92 12.19 9.22 -1.88
C ALA A 92 12.15 9.13 -3.41
N ASP A 93 13.30 8.89 -4.04
CA ASP A 93 13.44 8.86 -5.50
C ASP A 93 12.58 7.78 -6.14
N ILE A 94 12.39 6.64 -5.47
CA ILE A 94 11.54 5.53 -5.97
C ILE A 94 10.08 5.97 -6.05
N THR A 95 9.61 6.77 -5.10
CA THR A 95 8.23 7.28 -5.09
C THR A 95 8.08 8.45 -6.04
N MET A 96 9.04 9.38 -6.05
CA MET A 96 8.98 10.58 -6.87
C MET A 96 9.10 10.28 -8.37
N ASN A 97 10.11 9.54 -8.80
CA ASN A 97 10.36 9.26 -10.22
C ASN A 97 9.24 8.46 -10.90
N ARG A 98 8.51 7.64 -10.14
CA ARG A 98 7.45 6.79 -10.66
C ARG A 98 6.08 7.47 -10.76
N TYR A 99 5.85 8.51 -9.94
CA TYR A 99 4.56 9.20 -9.84
C TYR A 99 4.58 10.63 -10.38
N VAL A 100 5.74 11.17 -10.73
CA VAL A 100 5.87 12.51 -11.35
C VAL A 100 5.10 12.59 -12.68
N HIS A 101 5.04 11.50 -13.46
CA HIS A 101 4.28 11.49 -14.72
C HIS A 101 2.76 11.52 -14.54
N VAL A 102 2.24 11.05 -13.39
CA VAL A 102 0.80 11.08 -13.09
C VAL A 102 0.35 12.49 -12.68
N THR A 103 1.28 13.38 -12.35
CA THR A 103 1.00 14.72 -11.80
C THR A 103 1.15 15.86 -12.81
N GLU A 104 1.37 15.60 -14.10
CA GLU A 104 1.42 16.70 -15.07
C GLU A 104 0.07 17.42 -15.17
N ASP A 105 -1.05 16.70 -15.18
CA ASP A 105 -2.39 17.29 -15.07
C ASP A 105 -2.66 17.90 -13.68
N GLY A 106 -1.97 17.40 -12.64
CA GLY A 106 -2.05 17.92 -11.28
C GLY A 106 -1.32 19.25 -11.09
N LYS A 107 -0.25 19.50 -11.83
CA LYS A 107 0.55 20.75 -11.74
C LYS A 107 -0.28 21.97 -12.10
N PHE A 108 -1.09 21.90 -13.16
CA PHE A 108 -1.97 23.00 -13.57
C PHE A 108 -3.01 23.32 -12.49
N LYS A 109 -3.64 22.30 -11.91
CA LYS A 109 -4.62 22.49 -10.82
C LYS A 109 -3.99 23.03 -9.54
N GLU A 110 -2.74 22.68 -9.27
CA GLU A 110 -2.02 23.15 -8.08
C GLU A 110 -1.58 24.62 -8.26
N VAL A 111 -1.17 25.01 -9.47
CA VAL A 111 -0.87 26.40 -9.82
C VAL A 111 -2.14 27.26 -9.72
N GLU A 112 -3.26 26.85 -10.29
CA GLU A 112 -4.55 27.57 -10.16
C GLU A 112 -5.00 27.72 -8.70
N ARG A 113 -4.79 26.69 -7.88
CA ARG A 113 -5.10 26.73 -6.45
C ARG A 113 -4.22 27.69 -5.67
N ILE A 114 -2.92 27.78 -6.01
CA ILE A 114 -1.97 28.72 -5.43
C ILE A 114 -2.26 30.13 -5.92
N GLU A 115 -2.54 30.32 -7.21
CA GLU A 115 -2.94 31.62 -7.74
C GLU A 115 -4.23 32.17 -7.09
N SER A 116 -5.23 31.30 -6.87
CA SER A 116 -6.45 31.71 -6.18
C SER A 116 -6.19 32.06 -4.71
N ALA A 117 -5.27 31.36 -4.04
CA ALA A 117 -4.88 31.67 -2.66
C ALA A 117 -4.05 32.97 -2.55
N LEU A 118 -3.24 33.29 -3.57
CA LEU A 118 -2.45 34.52 -3.61
C LEU A 118 -3.27 35.76 -4.03
N LYS A 119 -4.39 35.57 -4.71
CA LYS A 119 -5.31 36.68 -5.10
C LYS A 119 -6.22 37.16 -3.96
N ILE A 120 -6.13 36.57 -2.76
CA ILE A 120 -6.88 36.98 -1.55
C ILE A 120 -6.12 38.10 -0.77
N VAL A 121 -5.05 38.60 -1.33
CA VAL A 121 -4.35 39.78 -0.86
C VAL A 121 -4.58 40.88 -1.88
#